data_ee79719507108b0d4a3750aa43f171b6
#
_entry.id   ee79719507108b0d4a3750aa43f171b6
#
_cell.length_a   1.000
_cell.length_b   1.000
_cell.length_c   1.000
_cell.angle_alpha   90.00
_cell.angle_beta   90.00
_cell.angle_gamma   90.00
#
_symmetry.space_group_name_H-M   'P 1'
#
loop_
_entity.id
_entity.type
_entity.pdbx_description
1 polymer ?
#
loop_
_entity_poly.entity_id
_entity_poly.type
_entity_poly.pdbx_seq_one_letter_code
_entity_poly.pdbx_strand_id
1 'polypeptide(L)'
;MTLRAVVNCTGLETLYDDVTSDVQNGFLLVYSILVFAVGFLGDLVVLFGSISYINVTYNIDNITILFVKHLAIADLLSLIFVVLPLAILHGARRWVLGCGTCYLLGVVNNYPGLLHIHFILLISVHRLLRCIAPVKSGAMFRKNKAYLIVGLIWAYCAILPIFTLFSQQEIRLITDSCTLDTYDFGTSRIAGIQTGTIMTIFWILSICLPFTLVIICIVLLAITSLKLTGVIWNKNKKILITTLLIGGSFVVSWSPHIVFTIWRTFDQSLSSSSLNRLPQYFHMVSLCVNPIIYTIVNRNFKKFMKEHARKVSEATTSFSTTTTTTAHKNETLNNRVR
;
A
#
# COMPACT_ATOMS: atom_id res chain seq x y z
N MET A 1 12.24 0.47 -33.98
CA MET A 1 11.92 -0.59 -33.02
C MET A 1 10.49 -0.37 -32.58
N THR A 2 9.52 -0.97 -33.26
CA THR A 2 8.09 -0.79 -32.99
C THR A 2 7.73 -1.63 -31.78
N LEU A 3 7.38 -0.98 -30.66
CA LEU A 3 6.77 -1.61 -29.49
C LEU A 3 5.43 -2.25 -29.92
N ARG A 4 5.43 -3.48 -30.38
CA ARG A 4 4.24 -4.32 -30.49
C ARG A 4 4.11 -5.12 -29.19
N ALA A 5 3.48 -4.51 -28.18
CA ALA A 5 2.91 -5.28 -27.11
C ALA A 5 1.77 -6.12 -27.70
N VAL A 6 1.96 -7.42 -27.78
CA VAL A 6 0.89 -8.34 -28.19
C VAL A 6 -0.03 -8.52 -27.01
N VAL A 7 -1.01 -7.65 -26.88
CA VAL A 7 -2.10 -7.81 -25.91
C VAL A 7 -3.14 -8.69 -26.58
N ASN A 8 -3.20 -9.96 -26.18
CA ASN A 8 -4.25 -10.86 -26.66
C ASN A 8 -5.53 -10.58 -25.85
N CYS A 9 -6.41 -9.77 -26.40
CA CYS A 9 -7.67 -9.39 -25.77
C CYS A 9 -8.85 -10.27 -26.23
N THR A 10 -8.61 -11.29 -27.04
CA THR A 10 -9.64 -12.26 -27.44
C THR A 10 -9.94 -13.18 -26.26
N GLY A 11 -11.20 -13.18 -25.81
CA GLY A 11 -11.64 -14.01 -24.67
C GLY A 11 -11.69 -13.28 -23.33
N LEU A 12 -11.38 -11.99 -23.27
CA LEU A 12 -11.47 -11.20 -22.03
C LEU A 12 -12.91 -11.16 -21.44
N GLU A 13 -13.92 -11.32 -22.29
CA GLU A 13 -15.33 -11.22 -21.89
C GLU A 13 -15.91 -12.55 -21.37
N THR A 14 -15.34 -13.69 -21.74
CA THR A 14 -15.93 -15.03 -21.50
C THR A 14 -15.29 -15.83 -20.38
N LEU A 15 -14.09 -15.47 -19.91
CA LEU A 15 -13.31 -16.26 -18.95
C LEU A 15 -13.83 -16.24 -17.50
N TYR A 16 -14.78 -15.36 -17.19
CA TYR A 16 -15.21 -15.15 -15.81
C TYR A 16 -16.36 -16.08 -15.36
N ASP A 17 -17.22 -16.49 -16.27
CA ASP A 17 -18.46 -17.23 -15.95
C ASP A 17 -18.23 -18.68 -15.49
N ASP A 18 -17.10 -19.30 -15.82
CA ASP A 18 -16.87 -20.74 -15.57
C ASP A 18 -16.28 -21.08 -14.19
N VAL A 19 -15.84 -20.12 -13.41
CA VAL A 19 -14.93 -20.40 -12.26
C VAL A 19 -15.49 -20.00 -10.88
N THR A 20 -16.52 -19.15 -10.78
CA THR A 20 -17.01 -18.68 -9.48
C THR A 20 -18.52 -18.82 -9.31
N SER A 21 -18.96 -19.36 -8.15
CA SER A 21 -20.36 -19.32 -7.76
C SER A 21 -20.82 -17.87 -7.52
N ASP A 22 -22.09 -17.58 -7.76
CA ASP A 22 -22.71 -16.26 -7.52
C ASP A 22 -22.47 -15.74 -6.10
N VAL A 23 -22.51 -16.64 -5.12
CA VAL A 23 -22.27 -16.33 -3.70
C VAL A 23 -20.83 -15.88 -3.46
N GLN A 24 -19.86 -16.55 -4.10
CA GLN A 24 -18.45 -16.22 -3.97
C GLN A 24 -18.15 -14.84 -4.59
N ASN A 25 -18.71 -14.54 -5.76
CA ASN A 25 -18.58 -13.24 -6.40
C ASN A 25 -19.18 -12.10 -5.57
N GLY A 26 -20.36 -12.32 -5.00
CA GLY A 26 -21.00 -11.35 -4.12
C GLY A 26 -20.13 -11.06 -2.88
N PHE A 27 -19.57 -12.11 -2.27
CA PHE A 27 -18.65 -11.95 -1.14
C PHE A 27 -17.40 -11.16 -1.51
N LEU A 28 -16.74 -11.49 -2.64
CA LEU A 28 -15.51 -10.81 -3.07
C LEU A 28 -15.76 -9.35 -3.47
N LEU A 29 -16.93 -9.05 -4.04
CA LEU A 29 -17.35 -7.67 -4.32
C LEU A 29 -17.48 -6.86 -3.02
N VAL A 30 -18.28 -7.36 -2.06
CA VAL A 30 -18.49 -6.67 -0.78
C VAL A 30 -17.15 -6.49 -0.05
N TYR A 31 -16.31 -7.53 -0.02
CA TYR A 31 -14.98 -7.47 0.56
C TYR A 31 -14.12 -6.39 -0.09
N SER A 32 -14.03 -6.35 -1.42
CA SER A 32 -13.23 -5.36 -2.15
C SER A 32 -13.72 -3.93 -1.94
N ILE A 33 -15.04 -3.72 -1.90
CA ILE A 33 -15.63 -2.41 -1.59
C ILE A 33 -15.29 -1.98 -0.16
N LEU A 34 -15.39 -2.86 0.83
CA LEU A 34 -15.05 -2.56 2.22
C LEU A 34 -13.56 -2.21 2.38
N VAL A 35 -12.67 -3.03 1.77
CA VAL A 35 -11.23 -2.76 1.78
C VAL A 35 -10.93 -1.42 1.12
N PHE A 36 -11.54 -1.14 -0.04
CA PHE A 36 -11.35 0.13 -0.72
C PHE A 36 -11.83 1.31 0.12
N ALA A 37 -13.05 1.27 0.65
CA ALA A 37 -13.62 2.38 1.40
C ALA A 37 -12.85 2.66 2.69
N VAL A 38 -12.58 1.63 3.49
CA VAL A 38 -11.88 1.79 4.78
C VAL A 38 -10.41 2.18 4.57
N GLY A 39 -9.71 1.50 3.64
CA GLY A 39 -8.33 1.79 3.31
C GLY A 39 -8.18 3.20 2.73
N PHE A 40 -8.97 3.55 1.72
CA PHE A 40 -8.87 4.84 1.05
C PHE A 40 -9.10 6.03 1.99
N LEU A 41 -10.17 5.99 2.77
CA LEU A 41 -10.45 7.05 3.76
C LEU A 41 -9.38 7.07 4.85
N GLY A 42 -8.96 5.92 5.34
CA GLY A 42 -7.92 5.82 6.36
C GLY A 42 -6.57 6.36 5.89
N ASP A 43 -6.13 5.98 4.69
CA ASP A 43 -4.85 6.43 4.13
C ASP A 43 -4.86 7.90 3.75
N LEU A 44 -5.99 8.44 3.29
CA LEU A 44 -6.15 9.89 3.12
C LEU A 44 -5.98 10.64 4.44
N VAL A 45 -6.61 10.18 5.53
CA VAL A 45 -6.44 10.77 6.86
C VAL A 45 -4.98 10.73 7.31
N VAL A 46 -4.29 9.60 7.12
CA VAL A 46 -2.87 9.45 7.45
C VAL A 46 -2.01 10.35 6.58
N LEU A 47 -2.29 10.44 5.27
CA LEU A 47 -1.54 11.26 4.33
C LEU A 47 -1.64 12.75 4.66
N PHE A 48 -2.85 13.28 4.78
CA PHE A 48 -3.09 14.70 5.10
C PHE A 48 -2.58 15.04 6.50
N GLY A 49 -2.82 14.17 7.48
CA GLY A 49 -2.30 14.35 8.83
C GLY A 49 -0.76 14.36 8.88
N SER A 50 -0.11 13.49 8.10
CA SER A 50 1.35 13.43 7.99
C SER A 50 1.93 14.68 7.35
N ILE A 51 1.32 15.19 6.29
CA ILE A 51 1.75 16.43 5.62
C ILE A 51 1.65 17.61 6.58
N SER A 52 0.50 17.77 7.23
CA SER A 52 0.27 18.85 8.19
C SER A 52 1.20 18.77 9.40
N TYR A 53 1.46 17.56 9.91
CA TYR A 53 2.38 17.35 11.04
C TYR A 53 3.83 17.68 10.70
N ILE A 54 4.33 17.30 9.53
CA ILE A 54 5.69 17.58 9.05
C ILE A 54 5.91 19.10 8.92
N ASN A 55 4.89 19.82 8.49
CA ASN A 55 4.98 21.27 8.27
C ASN A 55 5.03 22.07 9.60
N VAL A 56 4.42 21.54 10.66
CA VAL A 56 4.28 22.27 11.95
C VAL A 56 5.39 21.92 12.96
N THR A 57 5.92 20.68 12.89
CA THR A 57 6.79 20.15 13.95
C THR A 57 8.18 19.82 13.40
N TYR A 58 9.22 20.52 13.87
CA TYR A 58 10.62 20.30 13.45
C TYR A 58 11.34 19.36 14.44
N ASN A 59 10.96 18.07 14.51
CA ASN A 59 11.57 17.10 15.43
C ASN A 59 12.04 15.81 14.74
N ILE A 60 12.93 15.06 15.39
CA ILE A 60 13.48 13.77 14.92
C ILE A 60 12.41 12.71 14.66
N ASP A 61 11.23 12.84 15.28
CA ASP A 61 10.07 11.98 15.04
C ASP A 61 9.44 12.16 13.64
N ASN A 62 9.76 13.29 12.96
CA ASN A 62 9.28 13.61 11.62
C ASN A 62 9.77 12.61 10.54
N ILE A 63 10.94 11.97 10.74
CA ILE A 63 11.48 11.00 9.79
C ILE A 63 10.57 9.77 9.70
N THR A 64 10.08 9.26 10.82
CA THR A 64 9.12 8.16 10.78
C THR A 64 7.83 8.56 10.08
N ILE A 65 7.35 9.77 10.34
CA ILE A 65 6.11 10.27 9.72
C ILE A 65 6.32 10.47 8.22
N LEU A 66 7.53 10.85 7.78
CA LEU A 66 7.89 10.86 6.37
C LEU A 66 7.72 9.47 5.74
N PHE A 67 8.24 8.42 6.39
CA PHE A 67 8.11 7.05 5.88
C PHE A 67 6.66 6.57 5.87
N VAL A 68 5.89 6.88 6.94
CA VAL A 68 4.45 6.60 7.02
C VAL A 68 3.66 7.30 5.92
N LYS A 69 4.01 8.56 5.61
CA LYS A 69 3.41 9.29 4.48
C LYS A 69 3.60 8.54 3.16
N HIS A 70 4.80 8.05 2.89
CA HIS A 70 5.08 7.31 1.66
C HIS A 70 4.47 5.90 1.66
N LEU A 71 4.32 5.27 2.82
CA LEU A 71 3.56 4.03 2.96
C LEU A 71 2.08 4.27 2.61
N ALA A 72 1.44 5.31 3.16
CA ALA A 72 0.06 5.66 2.84
C ALA A 72 -0.13 5.98 1.33
N ILE A 73 0.86 6.60 0.68
CA ILE A 73 0.82 6.79 -0.79
C ILE A 73 0.88 5.43 -1.52
N ALA A 74 1.74 4.51 -1.08
CA ALA A 74 1.84 3.17 -1.67
C ALA A 74 0.53 2.38 -1.48
N ASP A 75 -0.11 2.50 -0.31
CA ASP A 75 -1.40 1.87 0.00
C ASP A 75 -2.52 2.46 -0.88
N LEU A 76 -2.58 3.79 -1.05
CA LEU A 76 -3.51 4.44 -1.97
C LEU A 76 -3.32 3.98 -3.43
N LEU A 77 -2.08 3.83 -3.89
CA LEU A 77 -1.79 3.27 -5.22
C LEU A 77 -2.28 1.82 -5.33
N SER A 78 -2.09 0.99 -4.29
CA SER A 78 -2.62 -0.38 -4.25
C SER A 78 -4.15 -0.39 -4.32
N LEU A 79 -4.82 0.50 -3.60
CA LEU A 79 -6.28 0.62 -3.62
C LEU A 79 -6.80 1.01 -5.01
N ILE A 80 -6.14 1.94 -5.69
CA ILE A 80 -6.56 2.46 -7.00
C ILE A 80 -6.23 1.46 -8.13
N PHE A 81 -5.02 0.88 -8.14
CA PHE A 81 -4.56 0.06 -9.26
C PHE A 81 -4.81 -1.44 -9.08
N VAL A 82 -5.12 -1.91 -7.87
CA VAL A 82 -5.38 -3.33 -7.59
C VAL A 82 -6.80 -3.55 -7.08
N VAL A 83 -7.18 -2.91 -5.97
CA VAL A 83 -8.47 -3.20 -5.31
C VAL A 83 -9.67 -2.67 -6.09
N LEU A 84 -9.60 -1.45 -6.63
CA LEU A 84 -10.70 -0.84 -7.38
C LEU A 84 -11.01 -1.59 -8.69
N PRO A 85 -10.02 -1.93 -9.55
CA PRO A 85 -10.27 -2.74 -10.73
C PRO A 85 -10.88 -4.11 -10.40
N LEU A 86 -10.44 -4.71 -9.29
CA LEU A 86 -10.96 -5.98 -8.81
C LEU A 86 -12.42 -5.88 -8.35
N ALA A 87 -12.77 -4.82 -7.64
CA ALA A 87 -14.17 -4.54 -7.26
C ALA A 87 -15.07 -4.35 -8.50
N ILE A 88 -14.57 -3.64 -9.52
CA ILE A 88 -15.31 -3.44 -10.79
C ILE A 88 -15.50 -4.79 -11.51
N LEU A 89 -14.46 -5.62 -11.56
CA LEU A 89 -14.53 -6.94 -12.18
C LEU A 89 -15.57 -7.83 -11.50
N HIS A 90 -15.57 -7.90 -10.17
CA HIS A 90 -16.55 -8.70 -9.42
C HIS A 90 -17.98 -8.16 -9.55
N GLY A 91 -18.14 -6.83 -9.61
CA GLY A 91 -19.44 -6.20 -9.78
C GLY A 91 -20.02 -6.42 -11.18
N ALA A 92 -19.20 -6.27 -12.21
CA ALA A 92 -19.61 -6.43 -13.61
C ALA A 92 -19.62 -7.89 -14.08
N ARG A 93 -18.98 -8.80 -13.32
CA ARG A 93 -18.75 -10.22 -13.68
C ARG A 93 -18.00 -10.41 -15.02
N ARG A 94 -17.39 -9.39 -15.53
CA ARG A 94 -16.58 -9.39 -16.76
C ARG A 94 -15.63 -8.21 -16.73
N TRP A 95 -14.56 -8.29 -17.52
CA TRP A 95 -13.66 -7.16 -17.66
C TRP A 95 -14.31 -6.09 -18.56
N VAL A 96 -14.63 -4.93 -17.96
CA VAL A 96 -15.33 -3.82 -18.64
C VAL A 96 -14.44 -2.62 -18.93
N LEU A 97 -13.20 -2.61 -18.39
CA LEU A 97 -12.29 -1.46 -18.51
C LEU A 97 -11.51 -1.43 -19.83
N GLY A 98 -11.71 -2.41 -20.70
CA GLY A 98 -11.05 -2.48 -21.99
C GLY A 98 -9.61 -3.02 -21.94
N CYS A 99 -9.07 -3.32 -23.12
CA CYS A 99 -7.78 -3.98 -23.29
C CYS A 99 -6.59 -3.11 -22.86
N GLY A 100 -6.61 -1.82 -23.20
CA GLY A 100 -5.53 -0.90 -22.85
C GLY A 100 -5.37 -0.73 -21.34
N THR A 101 -6.47 -0.71 -20.61
CA THR A 101 -6.44 -0.66 -19.14
C THR A 101 -5.93 -1.96 -18.53
N CYS A 102 -6.31 -3.11 -19.10
CA CYS A 102 -5.76 -4.41 -18.68
C CYS A 102 -4.24 -4.46 -18.86
N TYR A 103 -3.74 -3.98 -20.00
CA TYR A 103 -2.29 -3.87 -20.23
C TYR A 103 -1.61 -2.98 -19.19
N LEU A 104 -2.12 -1.77 -18.98
CA LEU A 104 -1.57 -0.83 -17.99
C LEU A 104 -1.54 -1.44 -16.58
N LEU A 105 -2.63 -2.05 -16.15
CA LEU A 105 -2.73 -2.69 -14.84
C LEU A 105 -1.78 -3.88 -14.73
N GLY A 106 -1.65 -4.71 -15.76
CA GLY A 106 -0.68 -5.80 -15.79
C GLY A 106 0.77 -5.32 -15.59
N VAL A 107 1.12 -4.16 -16.18
CA VAL A 107 2.44 -3.54 -16.00
C VAL A 107 2.64 -3.01 -14.58
N VAL A 108 1.65 -2.31 -14.04
CA VAL A 108 1.83 -1.56 -12.77
C VAL A 108 1.36 -2.33 -11.53
N ASN A 109 0.68 -3.46 -11.67
CA ASN A 109 0.04 -4.19 -10.58
C ASN A 109 0.97 -4.51 -9.40
N ASN A 110 2.20 -4.92 -9.68
CA ASN A 110 3.17 -5.30 -8.65
C ASN A 110 3.87 -4.10 -7.99
N TYR A 111 3.85 -2.93 -8.63
CA TYR A 111 4.58 -1.76 -8.18
C TYR A 111 4.16 -1.25 -6.78
N PRO A 112 2.87 -1.05 -6.50
CA PRO A 112 2.43 -0.61 -5.18
C PRO A 112 2.75 -1.62 -4.08
N GLY A 113 2.61 -2.92 -4.36
CA GLY A 113 2.95 -3.99 -3.42
C GLY A 113 4.45 -4.00 -3.06
N LEU A 114 5.32 -3.78 -4.06
CA LEU A 114 6.76 -3.62 -3.81
C LEU A 114 7.06 -2.39 -2.94
N LEU A 115 6.43 -1.26 -3.21
CA LEU A 115 6.57 -0.06 -2.39
C LEU A 115 6.14 -0.33 -0.95
N HIS A 116 4.99 -0.98 -0.77
CA HIS A 116 4.44 -1.31 0.55
C HIS A 116 5.44 -2.11 1.40
N ILE A 117 5.96 -3.24 0.88
CA ILE A 117 6.90 -4.09 1.62
C ILE A 117 8.21 -3.35 1.96
N HIS A 118 8.75 -2.52 1.04
CA HIS A 118 9.97 -1.78 1.28
C HIS A 118 9.80 -0.65 2.29
N PHE A 119 8.64 0.04 2.30
CA PHE A 119 8.36 1.05 3.32
C PHE A 119 8.11 0.44 4.70
N ILE A 120 7.43 -0.72 4.80
CA ILE A 120 7.32 -1.46 6.06
C ILE A 120 8.71 -1.88 6.57
N LEU A 121 9.57 -2.40 5.69
CA LEU A 121 10.95 -2.73 6.05
C LEU A 121 11.72 -1.49 6.55
N LEU A 122 11.64 -0.38 5.82
CA LEU A 122 12.31 0.88 6.19
C LEU A 122 11.86 1.38 7.57
N ILE A 123 10.55 1.35 7.85
CA ILE A 123 9.97 1.72 9.14
C ILE A 123 10.50 0.77 10.23
N SER A 124 10.49 -0.53 9.99
CA SER A 124 10.94 -1.54 10.95
C SER A 124 12.42 -1.40 11.28
N VAL A 125 13.28 -1.25 10.28
CA VAL A 125 14.73 -1.01 10.45
C VAL A 125 14.98 0.30 11.18
N HIS A 126 14.34 1.39 10.79
CA HIS A 126 14.50 2.68 11.47
C HIS A 126 14.12 2.59 12.95
N ARG A 127 13.03 1.90 13.28
CA ARG A 127 12.57 1.72 14.65
C ARG A 127 13.53 0.82 15.46
N LEU A 128 13.98 -0.27 14.87
CA LEU A 128 14.97 -1.16 15.50
C LEU A 128 16.25 -0.39 15.81
N LEU A 129 16.82 0.34 14.84
CA LEU A 129 18.04 1.12 15.04
C LEU A 129 17.86 2.25 16.07
N ARG A 130 16.68 2.86 16.15
CA ARG A 130 16.36 3.83 17.20
C ARG A 130 16.38 3.23 18.61
N CYS A 131 16.06 1.94 18.74
CA CYS A 131 16.07 1.25 20.03
C CYS A 131 17.47 0.77 20.42
N ILE A 132 18.22 0.18 19.49
CA ILE A 132 19.53 -0.47 19.80
C ILE A 132 20.74 0.46 19.62
N ALA A 133 20.66 1.42 18.72
CA ALA A 133 21.76 2.32 18.36
C ALA A 133 21.27 3.74 18.02
N PRO A 134 20.72 4.51 18.97
CA PRO A 134 20.06 5.78 18.71
C PRO A 134 20.98 6.83 18.05
N VAL A 135 22.26 6.87 18.41
CA VAL A 135 23.24 7.80 17.82
C VAL A 135 23.49 7.48 16.34
N LYS A 136 23.73 6.19 16.02
CA LYS A 136 23.92 5.73 14.62
C LYS A 136 22.64 5.97 13.81
N SER A 137 21.47 5.71 14.37
CA SER A 137 20.17 5.98 13.74
C SER A 137 20.01 7.47 13.39
N GLY A 138 20.37 8.38 14.30
CA GLY A 138 20.34 9.82 14.04
C GLY A 138 21.28 10.26 12.92
N ALA A 139 22.46 9.65 12.80
CA ALA A 139 23.41 9.95 11.74
C ALA A 139 22.98 9.38 10.37
N MET A 140 22.40 8.17 10.35
CA MET A 140 21.97 7.47 9.14
C MET A 140 20.69 8.07 8.56
N PHE A 141 19.71 8.41 9.41
CA PHE A 141 18.43 8.96 9.01
C PHE A 141 18.34 10.48 9.21
N ARG A 142 19.40 11.23 8.80
CA ARG A 142 19.28 12.70 8.68
C ARG A 142 18.30 13.06 7.57
N LYS A 143 17.65 14.22 7.65
CA LYS A 143 16.58 14.66 6.72
C LYS A 143 16.93 14.38 5.25
N ASN A 144 18.05 14.89 4.75
CA ASN A 144 18.46 14.73 3.36
C ASN A 144 18.70 13.26 2.97
N LYS A 145 19.31 12.47 3.87
CA LYS A 145 19.52 11.03 3.63
C LYS A 145 18.20 10.26 3.64
N ALA A 146 17.26 10.63 4.51
CA ALA A 146 15.94 10.00 4.55
C ALA A 146 15.16 10.23 3.24
N TYR A 147 15.17 11.44 2.69
CA TYR A 147 14.58 11.72 1.36
C TYR A 147 15.28 10.95 0.24
N LEU A 148 16.62 10.86 0.28
CA LEU A 148 17.37 10.07 -0.69
C LEU A 148 16.98 8.58 -0.62
N ILE A 149 16.89 7.99 0.57
CA ILE A 149 16.49 6.59 0.76
C ILE A 149 15.07 6.36 0.19
N VAL A 150 14.15 7.26 0.49
CA VAL A 150 12.79 7.22 -0.06
C VAL A 150 12.80 7.26 -1.58
N GLY A 151 13.55 8.21 -2.19
CA GLY A 151 13.69 8.31 -3.65
C GLY A 151 14.28 7.05 -4.27
N LEU A 152 15.30 6.44 -3.63
CA LEU A 152 15.90 5.19 -4.09
C LEU A 152 14.92 4.01 -4.03
N ILE A 153 14.05 3.94 -3.01
CA ILE A 153 13.00 2.90 -2.93
C ILE A 153 12.00 3.07 -4.09
N TRP A 154 11.52 4.29 -4.35
CA TRP A 154 10.63 4.55 -5.47
C TRP A 154 11.26 4.16 -6.81
N ALA A 155 12.52 4.53 -7.04
CA ALA A 155 13.26 4.19 -8.27
C ALA A 155 13.50 2.68 -8.39
N TYR A 156 13.92 2.02 -7.31
CA TYR A 156 14.15 0.57 -7.29
C TYR A 156 12.87 -0.22 -7.60
N CYS A 157 11.76 0.11 -6.95
CA CYS A 157 10.48 -0.56 -7.19
C CYS A 157 9.96 -0.34 -8.62
N ALA A 158 10.32 0.78 -9.28
CA ALA A 158 9.93 1.05 -10.66
C ALA A 158 10.67 0.17 -11.70
N ILE A 159 11.74 -0.52 -11.32
CA ILE A 159 12.50 -1.39 -12.24
C ILE A 159 11.58 -2.48 -12.82
N LEU A 160 10.71 -3.11 -12.00
CA LEU A 160 9.84 -4.19 -12.46
C LEU A 160 8.84 -3.73 -13.53
N PRO A 161 8.01 -2.68 -13.32
CA PRO A 161 7.12 -2.19 -14.37
C PRO A 161 7.87 -1.73 -15.63
N ILE A 162 9.04 -1.10 -15.48
CA ILE A 162 9.88 -0.72 -16.63
C ILE A 162 10.35 -1.95 -17.38
N PHE A 163 10.87 -2.96 -16.67
CA PHE A 163 11.30 -4.22 -17.28
C PHE A 163 10.13 -4.90 -18.01
N THR A 164 8.94 -4.90 -17.41
CA THR A 164 7.72 -5.44 -18.01
C THR A 164 7.38 -4.78 -19.34
N LEU A 165 7.47 -3.44 -19.43
CA LEU A 165 7.21 -2.69 -20.65
C LEU A 165 8.16 -3.11 -21.81
N PHE A 166 9.42 -3.42 -21.50
CA PHE A 166 10.43 -3.73 -22.49
C PHE A 166 10.57 -5.24 -22.79
N SER A 167 10.04 -6.10 -21.92
CA SER A 167 10.19 -7.56 -22.06
C SER A 167 9.30 -8.18 -23.11
N GLN A 168 8.38 -7.44 -23.73
CA GLN A 168 7.41 -7.92 -24.73
C GLN A 168 6.60 -9.14 -24.24
N GLN A 169 6.37 -9.26 -22.94
CA GLN A 169 5.62 -10.36 -22.37
C GLN A 169 4.13 -10.21 -22.64
N GLU A 170 3.44 -11.30 -22.84
CA GLU A 170 1.99 -11.30 -22.92
C GLU A 170 1.39 -11.03 -21.56
N ILE A 171 0.51 -10.01 -21.50
CA ILE A 171 -0.31 -9.73 -20.33
C ILE A 171 -1.67 -10.36 -20.58
N ARG A 172 -2.05 -11.27 -19.70
CA ARG A 172 -3.32 -11.99 -19.77
C ARG A 172 -4.18 -11.71 -18.55
N LEU A 173 -5.48 -11.78 -18.72
CA LEU A 173 -6.41 -11.85 -17.61
C LEU A 173 -6.30 -13.25 -16.99
N ILE A 174 -5.57 -13.38 -15.88
CA ILE A 174 -5.43 -14.63 -15.16
C ILE A 174 -6.32 -14.55 -13.92
N THR A 175 -7.26 -15.50 -13.85
CA THR A 175 -8.20 -15.68 -12.75
C THR A 175 -9.11 -14.48 -12.46
N ASP A 176 -8.64 -13.33 -12.05
CA ASP A 176 -9.49 -12.16 -11.72
C ASP A 176 -8.72 -10.84 -11.84
N SER A 177 -7.56 -10.85 -12.44
CA SER A 177 -6.75 -9.65 -12.58
C SER A 177 -5.95 -9.66 -13.87
N CYS A 178 -5.76 -8.49 -14.43
CA CYS A 178 -4.80 -8.32 -15.52
C CYS A 178 -3.40 -8.40 -14.92
N THR A 179 -2.80 -9.57 -15.01
CA THR A 179 -1.45 -9.82 -14.52
C THR A 179 -0.55 -10.30 -15.64
N LEU A 180 0.74 -10.13 -15.45
CA LEU A 180 1.74 -10.80 -16.27
C LEU A 180 1.58 -12.30 -16.16
N ASP A 181 1.47 -12.97 -17.30
CA ASP A 181 1.63 -14.41 -17.35
C ASP A 181 3.09 -14.76 -17.07
N THR A 182 3.38 -14.97 -15.79
CA THR A 182 4.73 -15.31 -15.33
C THR A 182 5.12 -16.74 -15.63
N TYR A 183 4.23 -17.55 -16.22
CA TYR A 183 4.47 -18.98 -16.48
C TYR A 183 5.01 -19.26 -17.87
N ASP A 184 4.82 -18.37 -18.83
CA ASP A 184 5.36 -18.53 -20.20
C ASP A 184 6.80 -17.98 -20.34
N PHE A 185 7.54 -17.95 -19.25
CA PHE A 185 8.93 -17.47 -19.20
C PHE A 185 9.93 -18.35 -19.96
N GLY A 186 9.49 -19.49 -20.48
CA GLY A 186 10.39 -20.46 -21.10
C GLY A 186 10.97 -20.07 -22.45
N THR A 187 10.33 -19.16 -23.19
CA THR A 187 10.65 -18.90 -24.60
C THR A 187 11.41 -17.60 -24.84
N SER A 188 11.22 -16.57 -24.04
CA SER A 188 11.86 -15.27 -24.22
C SER A 188 13.25 -15.23 -23.57
N ARG A 189 14.25 -14.72 -24.31
CA ARG A 189 15.62 -14.52 -23.80
C ARG A 189 16.05 -13.06 -23.97
N ILE A 190 16.63 -12.51 -22.91
CA ILE A 190 17.30 -11.20 -22.91
C ILE A 190 18.77 -11.44 -22.58
N ALA A 191 19.68 -11.01 -23.46
CA ALA A 191 21.12 -11.22 -23.31
C ALA A 191 21.51 -12.68 -23.06
N GLY A 192 20.80 -13.66 -23.66
CA GLY A 192 21.06 -15.10 -23.53
C GLY A 192 20.49 -15.75 -22.27
N ILE A 193 19.92 -14.97 -21.32
CA ILE A 193 19.31 -15.48 -20.10
C ILE A 193 17.79 -15.58 -20.31
N GLN A 194 17.18 -16.65 -19.82
CA GLN A 194 15.72 -16.77 -19.84
C GLN A 194 15.08 -15.67 -18.98
N THR A 195 14.06 -14.99 -19.49
CA THR A 195 13.33 -13.93 -18.79
C THR A 195 12.73 -14.42 -17.47
N GLY A 196 12.29 -15.67 -17.42
CA GLY A 196 11.82 -16.31 -16.19
C GLY A 196 12.84 -16.35 -15.07
N THR A 197 14.10 -16.66 -15.39
CA THR A 197 15.17 -16.66 -14.40
C THR A 197 15.41 -15.27 -13.82
N ILE A 198 15.44 -14.23 -14.67
CA ILE A 198 15.60 -12.85 -14.24
C ILE A 198 14.45 -12.43 -13.32
N MET A 199 13.21 -12.75 -13.69
CA MET A 199 12.03 -12.46 -12.88
C MET A 199 12.03 -13.20 -11.55
N THR A 200 12.40 -14.47 -11.53
CA THR A 200 12.51 -15.24 -10.28
C THR A 200 13.54 -14.64 -9.34
N ILE A 201 14.73 -14.28 -9.85
CA ILE A 201 15.76 -13.63 -9.05
C ILE A 201 15.25 -12.28 -8.52
N PHE A 202 14.61 -11.48 -9.37
CA PHE A 202 14.04 -10.19 -8.96
C PHE A 202 12.96 -10.39 -7.89
N TRP A 203 12.08 -11.38 -8.03
CA TRP A 203 11.04 -11.68 -7.05
C TRP A 203 11.63 -12.10 -5.70
N ILE A 204 12.65 -12.96 -5.69
CA ILE A 204 13.36 -13.35 -4.46
C ILE A 204 13.98 -12.13 -3.78
N LEU A 205 14.71 -11.29 -4.52
CA LEU A 205 15.40 -10.13 -3.98
C LEU A 205 14.43 -9.01 -3.54
N SER A 206 13.32 -8.82 -4.24
CA SER A 206 12.42 -7.70 -4.01
C SER A 206 11.24 -8.02 -3.09
N ILE A 207 10.93 -9.29 -2.87
CA ILE A 207 9.80 -9.70 -2.01
C ILE A 207 10.26 -10.62 -0.90
N CYS A 208 10.88 -11.78 -1.21
CA CYS A 208 11.23 -12.76 -0.17
C CYS A 208 12.27 -12.22 0.81
N LEU A 209 13.33 -11.57 0.30
CA LEU A 209 14.38 -11.01 1.14
C LEU A 209 13.87 -9.87 2.04
N PRO A 210 13.16 -8.82 1.53
CA PRO A 210 12.58 -7.80 2.38
C PRO A 210 11.58 -8.34 3.40
N PHE A 211 10.74 -9.30 3.01
CA PHE A 211 9.78 -9.94 3.92
C PHE A 211 10.48 -10.65 5.08
N THR A 212 11.52 -11.43 4.79
CA THR A 212 12.33 -12.10 5.82
C THR A 212 13.00 -11.09 6.74
N LEU A 213 13.54 -9.99 6.18
CA LEU A 213 14.15 -8.92 6.97
C LEU A 213 13.12 -8.21 7.87
N VAL A 214 11.87 -8.02 7.42
CA VAL A 214 10.79 -7.50 8.28
C VAL A 214 10.53 -8.42 9.45
N ILE A 215 10.43 -9.74 9.23
CA ILE A 215 10.26 -10.72 10.32
C ILE A 215 11.41 -10.62 11.32
N ILE A 216 12.65 -10.60 10.85
CA ILE A 216 13.82 -10.47 11.71
C ILE A 216 13.77 -9.17 12.53
N CYS A 217 13.47 -8.04 11.89
CA CYS A 217 13.35 -6.75 12.58
C CYS A 217 12.26 -6.77 13.66
N ILE A 218 11.10 -7.39 13.39
CA ILE A 218 9.99 -7.48 14.35
C ILE A 218 10.36 -8.38 15.53
N VAL A 219 10.99 -9.53 15.28
CA VAL A 219 11.45 -10.44 16.34
C VAL A 219 12.49 -9.73 17.22
N LEU A 220 13.46 -9.04 16.62
CA LEU A 220 14.47 -8.29 17.37
C LEU A 220 13.85 -7.13 18.15
N LEU A 221 12.87 -6.42 17.60
CA LEU A 221 12.11 -5.38 18.30
C LEU A 221 11.33 -5.96 19.49
N ALA A 222 10.68 -7.12 19.32
CA ALA A 222 9.96 -7.80 20.39
C ALA A 222 10.92 -8.21 21.52
N ILE A 223 12.05 -8.83 21.21
CA ILE A 223 13.08 -9.20 22.19
C ILE A 223 13.64 -7.98 22.90
N THR A 224 13.94 -6.90 22.14
CA THR A 224 14.44 -5.65 22.74
C THR A 224 13.39 -5.02 23.64
N SER A 225 12.10 -5.07 23.27
CA SER A 225 11.02 -4.54 24.09
C SER A 225 10.88 -5.22 25.44
N LEU A 226 11.14 -6.53 25.51
CA LEU A 226 11.11 -7.31 26.75
C LEU A 226 12.28 -6.97 27.70
N LYS A 227 13.40 -6.51 27.13
CA LYS A 227 14.60 -6.13 27.91
C LYS A 227 14.57 -4.68 28.40
N LEU A 228 13.73 -3.83 27.81
CA LEU A 228 13.62 -2.43 28.18
C LEU A 228 12.77 -2.29 29.45
N THR A 229 13.33 -1.65 30.49
CA THR A 229 12.65 -1.40 31.79
C THR A 229 12.69 0.07 32.15
N GLY A 230 11.86 0.49 33.12
CA GLY A 230 11.88 1.82 33.70
C GLY A 230 11.49 2.95 32.75
N VAL A 231 12.18 4.09 32.86
CA VAL A 231 11.88 5.33 32.15
C VAL A 231 11.99 5.17 30.63
N ILE A 232 12.97 4.41 30.16
CA ILE A 232 13.21 4.17 28.71
C ILE A 232 12.03 3.38 28.12
N TRP A 233 11.54 2.37 28.83
CA TRP A 233 10.35 1.61 28.45
C TRP A 233 9.12 2.53 28.33
N ASN A 234 8.83 3.33 29.34
CA ASN A 234 7.66 4.18 29.36
C ASN A 234 7.65 5.21 28.21
N LYS A 235 8.83 5.73 27.83
CA LYS A 235 8.97 6.67 26.72
C LYS A 235 8.77 6.01 25.36
N ASN A 236 9.29 4.80 25.17
CA ASN A 236 9.34 4.13 23.86
C ASN A 236 8.22 3.11 23.64
N LYS A 237 7.54 2.64 24.72
CA LYS A 237 6.54 1.58 24.69
C LYS A 237 5.50 1.72 23.58
N LYS A 238 4.91 2.91 23.44
CA LYS A 238 3.85 3.13 22.43
C LYS A 238 4.38 3.01 21.00
N ILE A 239 5.55 3.56 20.76
CA ILE A 239 6.20 3.54 19.45
C ILE A 239 6.55 2.09 19.08
N LEU A 240 7.09 1.34 20.05
CA LEU A 240 7.41 -0.08 19.87
C LEU A 240 6.15 -0.91 19.57
N ILE A 241 5.10 -0.76 20.38
CA ILE A 241 3.83 -1.46 20.18
C ILE A 241 3.23 -1.13 18.81
N THR A 242 3.22 0.16 18.39
CA THR A 242 2.73 0.54 17.06
C THR A 242 3.50 -0.19 15.96
N THR A 243 4.83 -0.23 16.04
CA THR A 243 5.66 -0.89 15.02
C THR A 243 5.46 -2.40 15.02
N LEU A 244 5.36 -3.02 16.20
CA LEU A 244 5.07 -4.46 16.31
C LEU A 244 3.68 -4.81 15.74
N LEU A 245 2.68 -3.96 15.97
CA LEU A 245 1.34 -4.16 15.41
C LEU A 245 1.33 -4.03 13.89
N ILE A 246 1.95 -2.99 13.33
CA ILE A 246 2.01 -2.77 11.89
C ILE A 246 2.81 -3.87 11.19
N GLY A 247 4.00 -4.14 11.66
CA GLY A 247 4.84 -5.19 11.08
C GLY A 247 4.26 -6.59 11.29
N GLY A 248 3.66 -6.86 12.45
CA GLY A 248 3.01 -8.13 12.75
C GLY A 248 1.77 -8.36 11.87
N SER A 249 0.90 -7.36 11.72
CA SER A 249 -0.25 -7.44 10.83
C SER A 249 0.16 -7.63 9.37
N PHE A 250 1.23 -6.94 8.94
CA PHE A 250 1.81 -7.13 7.61
C PHE A 250 2.30 -8.58 7.41
N VAL A 251 3.10 -9.12 8.34
CA VAL A 251 3.60 -10.50 8.25
C VAL A 251 2.44 -11.49 8.18
N VAL A 252 1.42 -11.34 9.03
CA VAL A 252 0.25 -12.23 9.03
C VAL A 252 -0.52 -12.14 7.72
N SER A 253 -0.78 -10.94 7.20
CA SER A 253 -1.57 -10.76 5.97
C SER A 253 -0.83 -11.16 4.69
N TRP A 254 0.51 -11.01 4.64
CA TRP A 254 1.30 -11.35 3.47
C TRP A 254 1.80 -12.80 3.44
N SER A 255 1.91 -13.47 4.60
CA SER A 255 2.40 -14.86 4.68
C SER A 255 1.64 -15.83 3.76
N PRO A 256 0.30 -15.84 3.71
CA PRO A 256 -0.42 -16.77 2.82
C PRO A 256 -0.09 -16.54 1.34
N HIS A 257 0.03 -15.28 0.93
CA HIS A 257 0.38 -14.92 -0.45
C HIS A 257 1.81 -15.38 -0.82
N ILE A 258 2.77 -15.15 0.07
CA ILE A 258 4.17 -15.53 -0.17
C ILE A 258 4.32 -17.06 -0.18
N VAL A 259 3.75 -17.75 0.80
CA VAL A 259 3.79 -19.23 0.88
C VAL A 259 3.15 -19.83 -0.37
N PHE A 260 2.00 -19.34 -0.79
CA PHE A 260 1.30 -19.83 -1.97
C PHE A 260 2.12 -19.56 -3.25
N THR A 261 2.72 -18.38 -3.38
CA THR A 261 3.54 -18.06 -4.56
C THR A 261 4.80 -18.93 -4.63
N ILE A 262 5.44 -19.19 -3.48
CA ILE A 262 6.55 -20.15 -3.41
C ILE A 262 6.08 -21.55 -3.82
N TRP A 263 4.98 -22.04 -3.25
CA TRP A 263 4.46 -23.37 -3.55
C TRP A 263 4.15 -23.53 -5.06
N ARG A 264 3.45 -22.54 -5.64
CA ARG A 264 3.12 -22.53 -7.06
C ARG A 264 4.36 -22.58 -7.97
N THR A 265 5.52 -22.09 -7.52
CA THR A 265 6.78 -22.17 -8.29
C THR A 265 7.27 -23.61 -8.42
N PHE A 266 6.95 -24.48 -7.44
CA PHE A 266 7.32 -25.91 -7.46
C PHE A 266 6.23 -26.81 -8.05
N ASP A 267 4.95 -26.43 -7.93
CA ASP A 267 3.81 -27.22 -8.41
C ASP A 267 2.84 -26.36 -9.23
N GLN A 268 2.98 -26.45 -10.55
CA GLN A 268 2.16 -25.69 -11.50
C GLN A 268 0.71 -26.21 -11.61
N SER A 269 0.40 -27.42 -11.12
CA SER A 269 -0.96 -27.98 -11.16
C SER A 269 -1.97 -27.17 -10.34
N LEU A 270 -1.49 -26.40 -9.35
CA LEU A 270 -2.28 -25.52 -8.52
C LEU A 270 -2.77 -24.25 -9.24
N SER A 271 -2.30 -23.98 -10.46
CA SER A 271 -2.62 -22.73 -11.16
C SER A 271 -4.10 -22.58 -11.53
N SER A 272 -4.86 -23.67 -11.60
CA SER A 272 -6.26 -23.70 -12.05
C SER A 272 -7.29 -23.77 -10.91
N SER A 273 -6.87 -23.84 -9.65
CA SER A 273 -7.81 -24.01 -8.54
C SER A 273 -8.34 -22.68 -7.98
N SER A 274 -9.60 -22.66 -7.54
CA SER A 274 -10.24 -21.52 -6.85
C SER A 274 -9.49 -21.08 -5.57
N LEU A 275 -8.64 -21.96 -5.01
CA LEU A 275 -7.77 -21.69 -3.87
C LEU A 275 -6.69 -20.63 -4.16
N ASN A 276 -6.39 -20.37 -5.43
CA ASN A 276 -5.40 -19.37 -5.85
C ASN A 276 -5.76 -17.94 -5.43
N ARG A 277 -7.03 -17.68 -5.21
CA ARG A 277 -7.55 -16.32 -4.97
C ARG A 277 -7.45 -15.89 -3.51
N LEU A 278 -7.70 -16.79 -2.57
CA LEU A 278 -7.72 -16.49 -1.14
C LEU A 278 -6.44 -15.79 -0.65
N PRO A 279 -5.23 -16.26 -0.98
CA PRO A 279 -4.00 -15.60 -0.55
C PRO A 279 -3.85 -14.16 -1.07
N GLN A 280 -4.34 -13.90 -2.29
CA GLN A 280 -4.29 -12.56 -2.89
C GLN A 280 -5.23 -11.57 -2.16
N TYR A 281 -6.42 -12.01 -1.74
CA TYR A 281 -7.33 -11.17 -0.96
C TYR A 281 -6.82 -10.96 0.46
N PHE A 282 -6.14 -11.96 1.04
CA PHE A 282 -5.69 -11.88 2.41
C PHE A 282 -4.64 -10.78 2.64
N HIS A 283 -3.75 -10.55 1.69
CA HIS A 283 -2.76 -9.46 1.83
C HIS A 283 -3.37 -8.06 1.77
N MET A 284 -4.52 -7.89 1.10
CA MET A 284 -5.21 -6.60 1.01
C MET A 284 -5.73 -6.09 2.35
N VAL A 285 -5.88 -6.97 3.37
CA VAL A 285 -6.25 -6.57 4.73
C VAL A 285 -5.25 -5.57 5.30
N SER A 286 -3.97 -5.69 4.96
CA SER A 286 -2.93 -4.77 5.43
C SER A 286 -3.19 -3.31 5.05
N LEU A 287 -3.83 -3.07 3.88
CA LEU A 287 -4.18 -1.73 3.41
C LEU A 287 -5.19 -1.00 4.33
N CYS A 288 -6.03 -1.77 5.04
CA CYS A 288 -6.97 -1.20 6.03
C CYS A 288 -6.36 -1.10 7.43
N VAL A 289 -5.52 -2.07 7.79
CA VAL A 289 -4.99 -2.19 9.16
C VAL A 289 -3.96 -1.10 9.46
N ASN A 290 -3.12 -0.73 8.49
CA ASN A 290 -2.09 0.29 8.65
C ASN A 290 -2.67 1.64 9.11
N PRO A 291 -3.62 2.27 8.40
CA PRO A 291 -4.19 3.55 8.83
C PRO A 291 -4.94 3.46 10.16
N ILE A 292 -5.61 2.34 10.44
CA ILE A 292 -6.29 2.12 11.72
C ILE A 292 -5.29 2.12 12.87
N ILE A 293 -4.18 1.40 12.76
CA ILE A 293 -3.15 1.36 13.80
C ILE A 293 -2.54 2.76 14.01
N TYR A 294 -2.22 3.50 12.95
CA TYR A 294 -1.66 4.84 13.08
C TYR A 294 -2.61 5.80 13.76
N THR A 295 -3.88 5.79 13.39
CA THR A 295 -4.88 6.72 13.94
C THR A 295 -5.25 6.38 15.39
N ILE A 296 -5.30 5.10 15.77
CA ILE A 296 -5.70 4.68 17.12
C ILE A 296 -4.53 4.71 18.10
N VAL A 297 -3.38 4.15 17.71
CA VAL A 297 -2.26 3.87 18.64
C VAL A 297 -1.33 5.08 18.78
N ASN A 298 -1.12 5.86 17.70
CA ASN A 298 -0.23 7.02 17.73
C ASN A 298 -0.92 8.23 18.39
N ARG A 299 -0.73 8.38 19.72
CA ARG A 299 -1.37 9.47 20.50
C ARG A 299 -0.99 10.86 20.02
N ASN A 300 0.25 11.06 19.58
CA ASN A 300 0.69 12.39 19.13
C ASN A 300 -0.01 12.76 17.84
N PHE A 301 -0.13 11.80 16.91
CA PHE A 301 -0.90 11.96 15.69
C PHE A 301 -2.39 12.20 15.98
N LYS A 302 -2.97 11.40 16.90
CA LYS A 302 -4.36 11.56 17.32
C LYS A 302 -4.63 12.92 17.97
N LYS A 303 -3.71 13.41 18.82
CA LYS A 303 -3.83 14.74 19.45
C LYS A 303 -3.76 15.83 18.38
N PHE A 304 -2.78 15.75 17.48
CA PHE A 304 -2.63 16.68 16.37
C PHE A 304 -3.88 16.72 15.48
N MET A 305 -4.42 15.55 15.09
CA MET A 305 -5.64 15.48 14.28
C MET A 305 -6.85 16.09 14.97
N LYS A 306 -7.02 15.86 16.28
CA LYS A 306 -8.10 16.48 17.06
C LYS A 306 -7.99 18.00 17.10
N GLU A 307 -6.78 18.53 17.32
CA GLU A 307 -6.54 19.97 17.34
C GLU A 307 -6.79 20.62 15.97
N HIS A 308 -6.40 19.90 14.90
CA HIS A 308 -6.62 20.38 13.53
C HIS A 308 -8.10 20.36 13.15
N ALA A 309 -8.81 19.28 13.47
CA ALA A 309 -10.25 19.15 13.26
C ALA A 309 -11.03 20.25 14.02
N ARG A 310 -10.62 20.56 15.27
CA ARG A 310 -11.21 21.65 16.05
C ARG A 310 -11.02 23.00 15.36
N LYS A 311 -9.80 23.32 14.91
CA LYS A 311 -9.51 24.57 14.19
C LYS A 311 -10.32 24.72 12.90
N VAL A 312 -10.47 23.63 12.13
CA VAL A 312 -11.29 23.62 10.92
C VAL A 312 -12.76 23.85 11.27
N SER A 313 -13.28 23.19 12.30
CA SER A 313 -14.65 23.37 12.78
C SER A 313 -14.90 24.82 13.25
N GLU A 314 -13.99 25.40 14.02
CA GLU A 314 -14.07 26.79 14.50
C GLU A 314 -14.05 27.78 13.31
N ALA A 315 -13.20 27.54 12.29
CA ALA A 315 -13.14 28.36 11.08
C ALA A 315 -14.43 28.27 10.26
N THR A 316 -14.99 27.07 10.13
CA THR A 316 -16.27 26.85 9.41
C THR A 316 -17.43 27.54 10.12
N THR A 317 -17.47 27.50 11.47
CA THR A 317 -18.51 28.13 12.25
C THR A 317 -18.41 29.66 12.17
N SER A 318 -17.20 30.22 12.21
CA SER A 318 -16.99 31.68 12.07
C SER A 318 -17.37 32.18 10.67
N PHE A 319 -17.09 31.39 9.61
CA PHE A 319 -17.49 31.72 8.24
C PHE A 319 -19.01 31.72 8.08
N SER A 320 -19.70 30.72 8.63
CA SER A 320 -21.17 30.62 8.63
C SER A 320 -21.83 31.81 9.37
N THR A 321 -21.27 32.23 10.53
CA THR A 321 -21.77 33.37 11.30
C THR A 321 -21.58 34.69 10.54
N THR A 322 -20.46 34.87 9.86
CA THR A 322 -20.19 36.09 9.06
C THR A 322 -21.15 36.20 7.86
N THR A 323 -21.45 35.04 7.20
CA THR A 323 -22.39 35.00 6.04
C THR A 323 -23.82 35.35 6.48
N THR A 324 -24.27 34.84 7.64
CA THR A 324 -25.59 35.15 8.20
C THR A 324 -25.72 36.63 8.62
N THR A 325 -24.66 37.18 9.19
CA THR A 325 -24.67 38.61 9.61
C THR A 325 -24.68 39.57 8.42
N THR A 326 -23.99 39.20 7.31
CA THR A 326 -24.00 39.99 6.07
C THR A 326 -25.36 39.87 5.34
N ALA A 327 -26.00 38.72 5.33
CA ALA A 327 -27.33 38.54 4.79
C ALA A 327 -28.38 39.36 5.52
N HIS A 328 -28.35 39.36 6.86
CA HIS A 328 -29.26 40.11 7.70
C HIS A 328 -29.07 41.63 7.58
N LYS A 329 -27.81 42.08 7.35
CA LYS A 329 -27.50 43.49 7.14
C LYS A 329 -27.98 44.01 5.78
N ASN A 330 -27.93 43.14 4.77
CA ASN A 330 -28.45 43.48 3.43
C ASN A 330 -29.99 43.50 3.40
N GLU A 331 -30.65 42.64 4.15
CA GLU A 331 -32.12 42.63 4.29
C GLU A 331 -32.63 43.89 5.02
N THR A 332 -31.93 44.32 6.08
CA THR A 332 -32.27 45.57 6.82
C THR A 332 -32.01 46.83 6.03
N LEU A 333 -31.01 46.84 5.12
CA LEU A 333 -30.79 47.96 4.19
C LEU A 333 -31.88 48.02 3.10
N ASN A 334 -32.30 46.90 2.57
CA ASN A 334 -33.34 46.85 1.52
C ASN A 334 -34.72 47.28 2.07
N ASN A 335 -35.01 46.99 3.35
CA ASN A 335 -36.26 47.41 3.99
C ASN A 335 -36.26 48.89 4.45
N ARG A 336 -35.11 49.60 4.39
CA ARG A 336 -35.03 51.05 4.64
C ARG A 336 -35.15 51.91 3.40
N VAL A 337 -35.05 51.27 2.22
CA VAL A 337 -35.13 51.95 0.89
C VAL A 337 -36.53 51.81 0.25
N ARG A 338 -37.42 51.08 0.91
CA ARG A 338 -38.86 51.06 0.57
C ARG A 338 -39.59 51.95 1.61
#